data_c41834dccc22bd9f38a2d96c76e4dbda
#
_entry.id   c41834dccc22bd9f38a2d96c76e4dbda
#
_cell.length_a   1.000
_cell.length_b   1.000
_cell.length_c   1.000
_cell.angle_alpha   90.00
_cell.angle_beta   90.00
_cell.angle_gamma   90.00
#
_symmetry.space_group_name_H-M   'P 1'
#
loop_
_entity.id
_entity.type
_entity.pdbx_description
1 polymer ?
#
loop_
_entity_poly.entity_id
_entity_poly.type
_entity_poly.pdbx_seq_one_letter_code
_entity_poly.pdbx_strand_id
1 'polypeptide(L)'
;KEKLEFTPLTEDELLITVDCQYGAGNVTKLPASNVAVIDHHQLEIEKLPLMFMDASCGSCSTIVWRLLLQEGFDANRDEELATALYYGLYTDTNQLGEIYNPYDKDMRDELQFDQSIVTRLKNSNFSLSELEIAGIALIRCIYNEANRYAVVKAEPCDPNILGMISDLM
;
A
#
# COMPACT_ATOMS: atom_id res chain seq x y z
N LYS A 1 -3.66 -19.49 1.72
CA LYS A 1 -3.53 -18.66 0.48
C LYS A 1 -4.02 -19.53 -0.65
N GLU A 2 -5.19 -19.26 -1.21
CA GLU A 2 -5.61 -19.86 -2.46
C GLU A 2 -4.65 -19.42 -3.55
N LYS A 3 -4.10 -20.38 -4.27
CA LYS A 3 -3.27 -20.11 -5.43
C LYS A 3 -4.23 -19.70 -6.54
N LEU A 4 -4.26 -18.41 -6.88
CA LEU A 4 -4.98 -17.97 -8.07
C LEU A 4 -4.37 -18.66 -9.29
N GLU A 5 -5.18 -19.40 -10.04
CA GLU A 5 -4.78 -19.94 -11.33
C GLU A 5 -4.70 -18.79 -12.31
N PHE A 6 -3.50 -18.54 -12.82
CA PHE A 6 -3.28 -17.52 -13.82
C PHE A 6 -3.66 -18.06 -15.21
N THR A 7 -4.64 -17.44 -15.83
CA THR A 7 -4.94 -17.66 -17.25
C THR A 7 -4.06 -16.72 -18.09
N PRO A 8 -3.30 -17.23 -19.06
CA PRO A 8 -2.49 -16.37 -19.93
C PRO A 8 -3.35 -15.31 -20.61
N LEU A 9 -2.90 -14.06 -20.57
CA LEU A 9 -3.56 -12.94 -21.20
C LEU A 9 -3.43 -13.04 -22.73
N THR A 10 -4.48 -12.63 -23.43
CA THR A 10 -4.46 -12.47 -24.89
C THR A 10 -3.76 -11.18 -25.30
N GLU A 11 -3.46 -11.02 -26.61
CA GLU A 11 -2.82 -9.79 -27.12
C GLU A 11 -3.72 -8.54 -27.00
N ASP A 12 -5.03 -8.73 -26.90
CA ASP A 12 -6.02 -7.64 -26.77
C ASP A 12 -6.27 -7.24 -25.29
N GLU A 13 -5.77 -8.01 -24.32
CA GLU A 13 -5.97 -7.75 -22.90
C GLU A 13 -4.87 -6.85 -22.34
N LEU A 14 -5.27 -5.97 -21.41
CA LEU A 14 -4.38 -5.06 -20.69
C LEU A 14 -4.15 -5.56 -19.26
N LEU A 15 -2.88 -5.80 -18.91
CA LEU A 15 -2.48 -6.01 -17.53
C LEU A 15 -2.27 -4.66 -16.87
N ILE A 16 -2.99 -4.39 -15.79
CA ILE A 16 -2.78 -3.20 -14.98
C ILE A 16 -2.11 -3.63 -13.67
N THR A 17 -0.93 -3.12 -13.39
CA THR A 17 -0.28 -3.24 -12.09
C THR A 17 -0.56 -1.98 -11.26
N VAL A 18 -0.94 -2.18 -10.00
CA VAL A 18 -1.29 -1.11 -9.07
C VAL A 18 -0.41 -1.25 -7.85
N ASP A 19 0.17 -0.15 -7.39
CA ASP A 19 1.07 -0.08 -6.24
C ASP A 19 2.33 -0.95 -6.40
N CYS A 20 2.71 -1.21 -7.63
CA CYS A 20 3.90 -1.96 -7.99
C CYS A 20 4.25 -1.78 -9.46
N GLN A 21 5.53 -1.97 -9.79
CA GLN A 21 6.03 -1.82 -11.15
C GLN A 21 6.22 -3.17 -11.82
N TYR A 22 5.67 -3.33 -13.02
CA TYR A 22 5.75 -4.58 -13.79
C TYR A 22 7.18 -5.02 -14.06
N GLY A 23 7.58 -6.14 -13.45
CA GLY A 23 8.92 -6.70 -13.59
C GLY A 23 9.95 -6.14 -12.60
N ALA A 24 9.56 -5.30 -11.64
CA ALA A 24 10.39 -4.97 -10.48
C ALA A 24 10.66 -6.20 -9.62
N GLY A 25 11.75 -6.20 -8.84
CA GLY A 25 12.35 -7.38 -8.24
C GLY A 25 11.46 -8.28 -7.37
N ASN A 26 10.41 -7.74 -6.75
CA ASN A 26 9.47 -8.49 -5.90
C ASN A 26 8.13 -8.80 -6.58
N VAL A 27 7.94 -8.38 -7.82
CA VAL A 27 6.69 -8.54 -8.57
C VAL A 27 6.79 -9.71 -9.54
N THR A 28 5.84 -10.64 -9.46
CA THR A 28 5.75 -11.73 -10.43
C THR A 28 5.48 -11.17 -11.83
N LYS A 29 6.44 -11.37 -12.73
CA LYS A 29 6.30 -10.96 -14.12
C LYS A 29 5.37 -11.91 -14.86
N LEU A 30 4.09 -11.58 -14.92
CA LEU A 30 3.10 -12.31 -15.69
C LEU A 30 3.28 -12.02 -17.18
N PRO A 31 3.14 -13.00 -18.09
CA PRO A 31 3.22 -12.76 -19.52
C PRO A 31 2.04 -11.87 -19.97
N ALA A 32 2.35 -10.68 -20.48
CA ALA A 32 1.38 -9.73 -21.02
C ALA A 32 2.01 -8.91 -22.14
N SER A 33 1.26 -8.68 -23.22
CA SER A 33 1.67 -7.86 -24.37
C SER A 33 1.44 -6.38 -24.10
N ASN A 34 0.34 -6.04 -23.41
CA ASN A 34 -0.03 -4.69 -23.04
C ASN A 34 -0.01 -4.54 -21.52
N VAL A 35 0.74 -3.56 -21.01
CA VAL A 35 0.90 -3.31 -19.58
C VAL A 35 0.69 -1.84 -19.29
N ALA A 36 -0.12 -1.56 -18.27
CA ALA A 36 -0.21 -0.26 -17.61
C ALA A 36 0.30 -0.36 -16.17
N VAL A 37 0.95 0.69 -15.70
CA VAL A 37 1.47 0.80 -14.34
C VAL A 37 0.87 2.03 -13.67
N ILE A 38 0.30 1.87 -12.48
CA ILE A 38 -0.15 2.95 -11.60
C ILE A 38 0.60 2.77 -10.29
N ASP A 39 1.53 3.69 -9.97
CA ASP A 39 2.38 3.51 -8.79
C ASP A 39 2.92 4.84 -8.25
N HIS A 40 3.14 4.92 -6.94
CA HIS A 40 3.69 6.07 -6.25
C HIS A 40 5.16 5.89 -5.81
N HIS A 41 5.75 4.74 -6.03
CA HIS A 41 7.16 4.51 -5.72
C HIS A 41 8.12 5.19 -6.72
N GLN A 42 9.39 5.27 -6.37
CA GLN A 42 10.42 5.74 -7.30
C GLN A 42 10.52 4.78 -8.50
N LEU A 43 10.79 5.32 -9.69
CA LEU A 43 10.87 4.53 -10.90
C LEU A 43 12.09 3.59 -10.86
N GLU A 44 11.84 2.28 -10.91
CA GLU A 44 12.86 1.21 -10.86
C GLU A 44 12.97 0.41 -12.17
N ILE A 45 12.01 0.57 -13.08
CA ILE A 45 11.96 -0.14 -14.37
C ILE A 45 12.10 0.81 -15.55
N GLU A 46 12.33 0.25 -16.74
CA GLU A 46 12.24 1.03 -17.98
C GLU A 46 10.83 1.60 -18.17
N LYS A 47 10.78 2.83 -18.71
CA LYS A 47 9.51 3.52 -18.92
C LYS A 47 8.65 2.81 -19.94
N LEU A 48 7.45 2.43 -19.54
CA LEU A 48 6.42 1.82 -20.40
C LEU A 48 5.52 2.91 -21.00
N PRO A 49 4.81 2.60 -22.13
CA PRO A 49 3.92 3.57 -22.76
C PRO A 49 2.76 4.05 -21.88
N LEU A 50 2.23 3.17 -21.02
CA LEU A 50 1.13 3.47 -20.11
C LEU A 50 1.63 3.43 -18.66
N MET A 51 2.12 4.56 -18.18
CA MET A 51 2.59 4.74 -16.81
C MET A 51 1.99 5.99 -16.18
N PHE A 52 1.33 5.80 -15.04
CA PHE A 52 0.79 6.84 -14.18
C PHE A 52 1.56 6.82 -12.87
N MET A 53 2.69 7.54 -12.86
CA MET A 53 3.65 7.52 -11.76
C MET A 53 3.75 8.89 -11.12
N ASP A 54 3.65 8.96 -9.78
CA ASP A 54 3.88 10.20 -9.03
C ASP A 54 4.46 9.87 -7.64
N ALA A 55 5.78 9.83 -7.55
CA ALA A 55 6.50 9.54 -6.31
C ALA A 55 6.38 10.64 -5.23
N SER A 56 5.69 11.73 -5.51
CA SER A 56 5.39 12.76 -4.53
C SER A 56 4.07 12.49 -3.78
N CYS A 57 3.21 11.61 -4.30
CA CYS A 57 2.00 11.17 -3.62
C CYS A 57 2.33 10.20 -2.48
N GLY A 58 1.64 10.33 -1.37
CA GLY A 58 1.79 9.47 -0.21
C GLY A 58 1.23 8.06 -0.40
N SER A 59 0.37 7.86 -1.41
CA SER A 59 -0.19 6.55 -1.73
C SER A 59 -0.54 6.39 -3.21
N CYS A 60 -0.56 5.15 -3.68
CA CYS A 60 -1.08 4.81 -5.00
C CYS A 60 -2.59 5.12 -5.11
N SER A 61 -3.34 5.01 -4.00
CA SER A 61 -4.76 5.38 -3.94
C SER A 61 -5.01 6.83 -4.34
N THR A 62 -4.11 7.75 -4.01
CA THR A 62 -4.20 9.16 -4.42
C THR A 62 -4.09 9.31 -5.94
N ILE A 63 -3.21 8.54 -6.58
CA ILE A 63 -3.07 8.57 -8.04
C ILE A 63 -4.34 8.02 -8.70
N VAL A 64 -4.89 6.91 -8.20
CA VAL A 64 -6.14 6.32 -8.70
C VAL A 64 -7.30 7.32 -8.54
N TRP A 65 -7.45 7.95 -7.38
CA TRP A 65 -8.46 8.98 -7.15
C TRP A 65 -8.35 10.14 -8.13
N ARG A 66 -7.13 10.64 -8.39
CA ARG A 66 -6.88 11.69 -9.38
C ARG A 66 -7.27 11.28 -10.80
N LEU A 67 -6.97 10.04 -11.19
CA LEU A 67 -7.39 9.51 -12.49
C LEU A 67 -8.92 9.46 -12.62
N LEU A 68 -9.62 9.01 -11.56
CA LEU A 68 -11.09 9.02 -11.53
C LEU A 68 -11.64 10.43 -11.69
N LEU A 69 -11.09 11.42 -10.98
CA LEU A 69 -11.51 12.82 -11.12
C LEU A 69 -11.27 13.37 -12.52
N GLN A 70 -10.14 13.04 -13.16
CA GLN A 70 -9.84 13.47 -14.53
C GLN A 70 -10.84 12.92 -15.55
N GLU A 71 -11.35 11.71 -15.32
CA GLU A 71 -12.41 11.08 -16.13
C GLU A 71 -13.82 11.52 -15.73
N GLY A 72 -13.95 12.48 -14.80
CA GLY A 72 -15.25 13.01 -14.34
C GLY A 72 -16.01 12.07 -13.42
N PHE A 73 -15.34 11.07 -12.86
CA PHE A 73 -15.95 10.15 -11.90
C PHE A 73 -15.76 10.64 -10.47
N ASP A 74 -16.85 10.81 -9.75
CA ASP A 74 -16.87 11.16 -8.33
C ASP A 74 -16.90 9.86 -7.50
N ALA A 75 -15.81 9.57 -6.79
CA ALA A 75 -15.68 8.38 -5.96
C ALA A 75 -16.71 8.34 -4.80
N ASN A 76 -17.23 9.49 -4.38
CA ASN A 76 -18.23 9.57 -3.33
C ASN A 76 -19.62 9.03 -3.74
N ARG A 77 -19.81 8.70 -5.02
CA ARG A 77 -21.02 8.00 -5.49
C ARG A 77 -21.05 6.53 -5.08
N ASP A 78 -19.92 6.01 -4.64
CA ASP A 78 -19.75 4.64 -4.16
C ASP A 78 -18.98 4.69 -2.83
N GLU A 79 -19.70 4.52 -1.72
CA GLU A 79 -19.13 4.60 -0.37
C GLU A 79 -18.06 3.52 -0.13
N GLU A 80 -18.19 2.32 -0.74
CA GLU A 80 -17.20 1.25 -0.63
C GLU A 80 -15.90 1.65 -1.34
N LEU A 81 -16.01 2.23 -2.54
CA LEU A 81 -14.86 2.74 -3.29
C LEU A 81 -14.19 3.90 -2.54
N ALA A 82 -14.96 4.88 -2.06
CA ALA A 82 -14.44 6.01 -1.30
C ALA A 82 -13.72 5.52 -0.03
N THR A 83 -14.31 4.55 0.68
CA THR A 83 -13.71 3.96 1.88
C THR A 83 -12.42 3.18 1.57
N ALA A 84 -12.40 2.41 0.47
CA ALA A 84 -11.21 1.68 0.05
C ALA A 84 -10.06 2.62 -0.32
N LEU A 85 -10.33 3.65 -1.11
CA LEU A 85 -9.34 4.66 -1.48
C LEU A 85 -8.79 5.40 -0.26
N TYR A 86 -9.68 5.84 0.65
CA TYR A 86 -9.27 6.49 1.89
C TYR A 86 -8.41 5.57 2.77
N TYR A 87 -8.77 4.28 2.88
CA TYR A 87 -8.01 3.33 3.66
C TYR A 87 -6.61 3.08 3.09
N GLY A 88 -6.45 3.06 1.76
CA GLY A 88 -5.14 3.00 1.12
C GLY A 88 -4.28 4.20 1.47
N LEU A 89 -4.82 5.42 1.37
CA LEU A 89 -4.10 6.63 1.82
C LEU A 89 -3.72 6.55 3.31
N TYR A 90 -4.66 6.11 4.15
CA TYR A 90 -4.46 5.99 5.60
C TYR A 90 -3.31 5.04 5.96
N THR A 91 -3.23 3.89 5.28
CA THR A 91 -2.18 2.88 5.54
C THR A 91 -0.81 3.33 5.05
N ASP A 92 -0.73 3.86 3.84
CA ASP A 92 0.55 4.22 3.21
C ASP A 92 1.20 5.47 3.82
N THR A 93 0.41 6.32 4.50
CA THR A 93 0.88 7.57 5.08
C THR A 93 1.00 7.53 6.60
N ASN A 94 1.25 6.36 7.16
CA ASN A 94 1.37 6.17 8.61
C ASN A 94 0.19 6.79 9.37
N GLN A 95 -1.02 6.32 9.05
CA GLN A 95 -2.27 6.82 9.66
C GLN A 95 -2.48 8.34 9.44
N LEU A 96 -2.16 8.83 8.25
CA LEU A 96 -2.22 10.24 7.82
C LEU A 96 -1.15 11.15 8.49
N GLY A 97 -0.19 10.58 9.20
CA GLY A 97 0.90 11.33 9.83
C GLY A 97 1.92 11.85 8.82
N GLU A 98 2.02 11.25 7.64
CA GLU A 98 3.01 11.55 6.61
C GLU A 98 2.38 12.08 5.31
N ILE A 99 1.39 12.96 5.44
CA ILE A 99 0.75 13.63 4.31
C ILE A 99 1.47 14.94 3.99
N TYR A 100 2.19 14.96 2.87
CA TYR A 100 2.94 16.12 2.40
C TYR A 100 2.39 16.71 1.10
N ASN A 101 1.97 15.85 0.17
CA ASN A 101 1.44 16.24 -1.12
C ASN A 101 0.04 16.90 -0.99
N PRO A 102 -0.24 18.01 -1.69
CA PRO A 102 -1.58 18.61 -1.68
C PRO A 102 -2.70 17.67 -2.12
N TYR A 103 -2.47 16.80 -3.09
CA TYR A 103 -3.48 15.83 -3.55
C TYR A 103 -3.86 14.80 -2.50
N ASP A 104 -2.91 14.39 -1.64
CA ASP A 104 -3.23 13.51 -0.51
C ASP A 104 -4.15 14.20 0.50
N LYS A 105 -3.91 15.51 0.73
CA LYS A 105 -4.75 16.33 1.61
C LYS A 105 -6.14 16.54 1.05
N ASP A 106 -6.23 16.86 -0.24
CA ASP A 106 -7.50 17.05 -0.92
C ASP A 106 -8.32 15.75 -0.89
N MET A 107 -7.71 14.61 -1.21
CA MET A 107 -8.34 13.30 -1.16
C MET A 107 -8.85 12.96 0.25
N ARG A 108 -8.03 13.16 1.28
CA ARG A 108 -8.42 12.97 2.69
C ARG A 108 -9.66 13.79 3.06
N ASP A 109 -9.70 15.04 2.61
CA ASP A 109 -10.73 16.02 3.01
C ASP A 109 -12.01 15.88 2.17
N GLU A 110 -11.93 15.39 0.93
CA GLU A 110 -13.06 15.29 0.01
C GLU A 110 -13.78 13.94 0.07
N LEU A 111 -13.08 12.83 0.41
CA LEU A 111 -13.69 11.51 0.43
C LEU A 111 -14.67 11.34 1.60
N GLN A 112 -15.88 10.88 1.26
CA GLN A 112 -16.91 10.47 2.21
C GLN A 112 -16.82 8.96 2.41
N PHE A 113 -16.29 8.53 3.55
CA PHE A 113 -15.97 7.12 3.83
C PHE A 113 -16.64 6.61 5.10
N ASP A 114 -16.81 5.30 5.20
CA ASP A 114 -17.32 4.65 6.41
C ASP A 114 -16.21 4.48 7.45
N GLN A 115 -16.23 5.32 8.48
CA GLN A 115 -15.29 5.28 9.60
C GLN A 115 -15.33 3.95 10.35
N SER A 116 -16.45 3.25 10.38
CA SER A 116 -16.59 1.96 11.07
C SER A 116 -15.83 0.85 10.33
N ILE A 117 -15.86 0.88 9.00
CA ILE A 117 -15.10 -0.02 8.15
C ILE A 117 -13.60 0.23 8.31
N VAL A 118 -13.15 1.48 8.24
CA VAL A 118 -11.75 1.86 8.44
C VAL A 118 -11.25 1.37 9.81
N THR A 119 -12.04 1.61 10.87
CA THR A 119 -11.69 1.14 12.23
C THR A 119 -11.62 -0.38 12.32
N ARG A 120 -12.56 -1.08 11.68
CA ARG A 120 -12.56 -2.56 11.65
C ARG A 120 -11.35 -3.10 10.89
N LEU A 121 -11.01 -2.53 9.74
CA LEU A 121 -9.84 -2.92 8.95
C LEU A 121 -8.54 -2.70 9.74
N LYS A 122 -8.39 -1.53 10.37
CA LYS A 122 -7.25 -1.22 11.25
C LYS A 122 -7.07 -2.27 12.36
N ASN A 123 -8.17 -2.70 12.98
CA ASN A 123 -8.13 -3.62 14.13
C ASN A 123 -8.07 -5.10 13.73
N SER A 124 -8.28 -5.44 12.44
CA SER A 124 -8.27 -6.83 11.95
C SER A 124 -6.94 -7.28 11.37
N ASN A 125 -5.96 -6.40 11.31
CA ASN A 125 -4.70 -6.65 10.61
C ASN A 125 -3.77 -7.63 11.33
N PHE A 126 -3.98 -7.89 12.63
CA PHE A 126 -3.10 -8.75 13.42
C PHE A 126 -3.88 -9.77 14.23
N SER A 127 -3.46 -11.02 14.17
CA SER A 127 -3.93 -12.08 15.06
C SER A 127 -3.26 -11.95 16.44
N LEU A 128 -3.84 -12.61 17.44
CA LEU A 128 -3.30 -12.62 18.79
C LEU A 128 -1.88 -13.23 18.84
N SER A 129 -1.61 -14.26 18.04
CA SER A 129 -0.30 -14.89 17.93
C SER A 129 0.75 -13.97 17.30
N GLU A 130 0.36 -13.14 16.35
CA GLU A 130 1.25 -12.14 15.74
C GLU A 130 1.59 -11.01 16.72
N LEU A 131 0.60 -10.56 17.50
CA LEU A 131 0.84 -9.59 18.57
C LEU A 131 1.75 -10.16 19.68
N GLU A 132 1.65 -11.46 19.98
CA GLU A 132 2.54 -12.14 20.93
C GLU A 132 3.99 -12.15 20.40
N ILE A 133 4.19 -12.51 19.12
CA ILE A 133 5.52 -12.48 18.47
C ILE A 133 6.12 -11.08 18.56
N ALA A 134 5.35 -10.04 18.21
CA ALA A 134 5.79 -8.67 18.27
C ALA A 134 6.14 -8.24 19.71
N GLY A 135 5.28 -8.54 20.68
CA GLY A 135 5.51 -8.24 22.08
C GLY A 135 6.79 -8.88 22.63
N ILE A 136 7.03 -10.17 22.34
CA ILE A 136 8.25 -10.87 22.73
C ILE A 136 9.49 -10.26 22.07
N ALA A 137 9.40 -9.91 20.79
CA ALA A 137 10.49 -9.29 20.05
C ALA A 137 10.88 -7.93 20.66
N LEU A 138 9.90 -7.09 21.01
CA LEU A 138 10.13 -5.80 21.65
C LEU A 138 10.74 -5.94 23.05
N ILE A 139 10.27 -6.91 23.87
CA ILE A 139 10.84 -7.18 25.19
C ILE A 139 12.31 -7.62 25.09
N ARG A 140 12.68 -8.33 24.03
CA ARG A 140 14.05 -8.81 23.77
C ARG A 140 14.90 -7.80 23.00
N CYS A 141 14.40 -6.60 22.74
CA CYS A 141 15.13 -5.55 22.04
C CYS A 141 16.42 -5.19 22.75
N ILE A 142 17.51 -5.10 22.00
CA ILE A 142 18.80 -4.59 22.48
C ILE A 142 18.97 -3.19 21.88
N TYR A 143 18.91 -2.18 22.74
CA TYR A 143 19.10 -0.79 22.37
C TYR A 143 20.50 -0.31 22.65
N ASN A 144 21.14 0.35 21.68
CA ASN A 144 22.43 1.01 21.83
C ASN A 144 22.26 2.52 21.76
N GLU A 145 22.21 3.17 22.92
CA GLU A 145 21.97 4.61 23.05
C GLU A 145 23.09 5.44 22.40
N ALA A 146 24.35 5.03 22.55
CA ALA A 146 25.51 5.77 22.04
C ALA A 146 25.52 5.87 20.52
N ASN A 147 25.06 4.83 19.82
CA ASN A 147 25.03 4.74 18.36
C ASN A 147 23.60 4.86 17.79
N ARG A 148 22.60 5.07 18.62
CA ARG A 148 21.19 5.26 18.25
C ARG A 148 20.65 4.18 17.33
N TYR A 149 20.89 2.91 17.65
CA TYR A 149 20.28 1.79 16.94
C TYR A 149 19.68 0.79 17.93
N ALA A 150 18.71 0.03 17.45
CA ALA A 150 18.12 -1.08 18.15
C ALA A 150 18.23 -2.36 17.31
N VAL A 151 18.41 -3.50 17.98
CA VAL A 151 18.41 -4.82 17.34
C VAL A 151 17.29 -5.64 17.93
N VAL A 152 16.39 -6.10 17.08
CA VAL A 152 15.26 -6.94 17.45
C VAL A 152 15.38 -8.29 16.74
N LYS A 153 15.12 -9.36 17.46
CA LYS A 153 15.00 -10.70 16.88
C LYS A 153 13.58 -11.20 17.08
N ALA A 154 12.84 -11.31 15.99
CA ALA A 154 11.52 -11.94 15.97
C ALA A 154 11.62 -13.43 15.65
N GLU A 155 10.65 -14.22 16.13
CA GLU A 155 10.42 -15.57 15.64
C GLU A 155 9.94 -15.52 14.18
N PRO A 156 10.03 -16.62 13.41
CA PRO A 156 9.54 -16.64 12.02
C PRO A 156 8.07 -16.20 11.95
N CYS A 157 7.80 -15.14 11.19
CA CYS A 157 6.47 -14.52 11.10
C CYS A 157 6.25 -13.94 9.70
N ASP A 158 5.03 -13.45 9.46
CA ASP A 158 4.74 -12.70 8.25
C ASP A 158 5.58 -11.40 8.21
N PRO A 159 6.11 -10.98 7.05
CA PRO A 159 6.86 -9.74 6.91
C PRO A 159 6.15 -8.49 7.44
N ASN A 160 4.82 -8.45 7.38
CA ASN A 160 4.02 -7.33 7.92
C ASN A 160 4.22 -7.13 9.43
N ILE A 161 4.50 -8.23 10.18
CA ILE A 161 4.79 -8.16 11.61
C ILE A 161 6.14 -7.48 11.87
N LEU A 162 7.12 -7.70 10.99
CA LEU A 162 8.41 -7.02 11.07
C LEU A 162 8.25 -5.51 10.82
N GLY A 163 7.38 -5.12 9.88
CA GLY A 163 7.00 -3.73 9.66
C GLY A 163 6.40 -3.12 10.94
N MET A 164 5.38 -3.77 11.52
CA MET A 164 4.75 -3.31 12.76
C MET A 164 5.77 -3.17 13.92
N ILE A 165 6.69 -4.11 14.08
CA ILE A 165 7.74 -4.04 15.10
C ILE A 165 8.63 -2.81 14.84
N SER A 166 8.99 -2.56 13.58
CA SER A 166 9.79 -1.41 13.17
C SER A 166 9.11 -0.08 13.49
N ASP A 167 7.81 0.02 13.25
CA ASP A 167 7.02 1.23 13.49
C ASP A 167 6.84 1.54 14.99
N LEU A 168 6.96 0.51 15.85
CA LEU A 168 6.88 0.66 17.31
C LEU A 168 8.22 1.02 17.96
N MET A 169 9.31 0.99 17.20
CA MET A 169 10.69 1.23 17.69
C MET A 169 11.19 2.64 17.40
#